data_eaa8f208bf36a16c555827954daf0759
#
_entry.id   eaa8f208bf36a16c555827954daf0759
#
_cell.length_a   1.000
_cell.length_b   1.000
_cell.length_c   1.000
_cell.angle_alpha   90.00
_cell.angle_beta   90.00
_cell.angle_gamma   90.00
#
_symmetry.space_group_name_H-M   'P 1'
#
loop_
_entity.id
_entity.type
_entity.pdbx_description
1 polymer ?
#
loop_
_entity_poly.entity_id
_entity_poly.type
_entity_poly.pdbx_seq_one_letter_code
_entity_poly.pdbx_strand_id
1 'polypeptide(L)'
;MDRLQAMQVFTRVVDTNSFTKAAETLDLPRASVTTIIQNLEAYLGVRLMHRTTRRLSLTPDGAAYYERCVRILADVDETESSLQNGSKKPHGKLRVDMPGALGRTIVIPALCEFHHRYPDIDLQLGFSDRPVDLLQEGVDCVIRVGALQDSSLVARRIGLFEGVTCAAPEYLTRAGEPKAIDELSQFQAVNYFSSRTGRIINFDFLVDGKEVEVKMPGSVSVNDADAYVTCAVEGFGLIQAPLFMVLPHLRSGALKEVLPAWKPLPMPISAVYPHSRHLSPKVRVFVDWVAEIFDRCPLLSGRQSLDTPCSKRTPEERESAPTLDTPVLTEWVA
;
A
#
# COMPACT_ATOMS: atom_id res chain seq x y z
N MET A 1 -2.27 -23.56 31.98
CA MET A 1 -2.55 -23.56 30.53
C MET A 1 -1.41 -22.83 29.85
N ASP A 2 -0.76 -23.45 28.89
CA ASP A 2 0.17 -22.75 28.01
C ASP A 2 -0.64 -21.87 27.03
N ARG A 3 -0.44 -20.55 27.15
CA ARG A 3 -1.23 -19.58 26.37
C ARG A 3 -0.80 -19.53 24.91
N LEU A 4 0.51 -19.70 24.62
CA LEU A 4 1.00 -19.73 23.24
C LEU A 4 0.48 -20.98 22.51
N GLN A 5 0.55 -22.15 23.16
CA GLN A 5 -0.04 -23.36 22.62
C GLN A 5 -1.55 -23.21 22.40
N ALA A 6 -2.26 -22.57 23.34
CA ALA A 6 -3.70 -22.35 23.18
C ALA A 6 -4.03 -21.42 22.00
N MET A 7 -3.21 -20.36 21.77
CA MET A 7 -3.34 -19.51 20.61
C MET A 7 -3.05 -20.27 19.31
N GLN A 8 -2.00 -21.09 19.26
CA GLN A 8 -1.66 -21.92 18.10
C GLN A 8 -2.78 -22.92 17.76
N VAL A 9 -3.34 -23.58 18.78
CA VAL A 9 -4.46 -24.50 18.60
C VAL A 9 -5.70 -23.76 18.11
N PHE A 10 -6.01 -22.61 18.68
CA PHE A 10 -7.15 -21.81 18.29
C PHE A 10 -7.05 -21.35 16.85
N THR A 11 -5.93 -20.72 16.45
CA THR A 11 -5.71 -20.27 15.07
C THR A 11 -5.78 -21.42 14.08
N ARG A 12 -5.18 -22.58 14.40
CA ARG A 12 -5.20 -23.76 13.52
C ARG A 12 -6.62 -24.32 13.34
N VAL A 13 -7.46 -24.31 14.39
CA VAL A 13 -8.86 -24.75 14.30
C VAL A 13 -9.66 -23.82 13.39
N VAL A 14 -9.41 -22.51 13.47
CA VAL A 14 -10.03 -21.51 12.59
C VAL A 14 -9.58 -21.70 11.14
N ASP A 15 -8.27 -21.78 10.89
CA ASP A 15 -7.69 -21.92 9.54
C ASP A 15 -8.19 -23.17 8.81
N THR A 16 -8.24 -24.29 9.53
CA THR A 16 -8.68 -25.57 8.95
C THR A 16 -10.19 -25.72 8.94
N ASN A 17 -10.91 -24.82 9.61
CA ASN A 17 -12.36 -24.92 9.89
C ASN A 17 -12.76 -26.29 10.46
N SER A 18 -11.85 -26.95 11.21
CA SER A 18 -12.04 -28.33 11.67
C SER A 18 -11.16 -28.67 12.88
N PHE A 19 -11.78 -29.15 13.97
CA PHE A 19 -11.05 -29.64 15.14
C PHE A 19 -10.20 -30.90 14.81
N THR A 20 -10.67 -31.74 13.91
CA THR A 20 -9.97 -32.99 13.53
C THR A 20 -8.72 -32.65 12.69
N LYS A 21 -8.88 -31.82 11.66
CA LYS A 21 -7.74 -31.40 10.82
C LYS A 21 -6.72 -30.59 11.62
N ALA A 22 -7.16 -29.74 12.55
CA ALA A 22 -6.25 -29.02 13.43
C ALA A 22 -5.48 -29.97 14.33
N ALA A 23 -6.12 -30.98 14.87
CA ALA A 23 -5.48 -32.01 15.68
C ALA A 23 -4.40 -32.79 14.89
N GLU A 24 -4.72 -33.21 13.67
CA GLU A 24 -3.80 -33.88 12.75
C GLU A 24 -2.58 -33.00 12.41
N THR A 25 -2.82 -31.73 12.08
CA THR A 25 -1.74 -30.78 11.71
C THR A 25 -0.84 -30.39 12.88
N LEU A 26 -1.32 -30.48 14.11
CA LEU A 26 -0.56 -30.14 15.31
C LEU A 26 -0.02 -31.39 16.05
N ASP A 27 -0.24 -32.56 15.51
CA ASP A 27 0.10 -33.84 16.13
C ASP A 27 -0.43 -33.95 17.58
N LEU A 28 -1.69 -33.57 17.78
CA LEU A 28 -2.36 -33.58 19.07
C LEU A 28 -3.61 -34.49 19.02
N PRO A 29 -3.95 -35.16 20.12
CA PRO A 29 -5.24 -35.84 20.23
C PRO A 29 -6.41 -34.84 20.06
N ARG A 30 -7.45 -35.20 19.30
CA ARG A 30 -8.63 -34.36 19.10
C ARG A 30 -9.28 -33.91 20.42
N ALA A 31 -9.31 -34.79 21.44
CA ALA A 31 -9.80 -34.47 22.76
C ALA A 31 -9.01 -33.32 23.41
N SER A 32 -7.68 -33.33 23.25
CA SER A 32 -6.79 -32.28 23.75
C SER A 32 -7.05 -30.95 23.09
N VAL A 33 -7.23 -30.90 21.76
CA VAL A 33 -7.59 -29.68 21.03
C VAL A 33 -8.90 -29.09 21.56
N THR A 34 -9.91 -29.94 21.80
CA THR A 34 -11.18 -29.49 22.35
C THR A 34 -11.03 -28.92 23.76
N THR A 35 -10.28 -29.61 24.64
CA THR A 35 -10.01 -29.18 26.01
C THR A 35 -9.23 -27.87 26.05
N ILE A 36 -8.21 -27.72 25.21
CA ILE A 36 -7.40 -26.48 25.12
C ILE A 36 -8.30 -25.28 24.77
N ILE A 37 -9.17 -25.43 23.77
CA ILE A 37 -10.08 -24.35 23.37
C ILE A 37 -11.09 -24.02 24.50
N GLN A 38 -11.64 -25.03 25.16
CA GLN A 38 -12.55 -24.79 26.30
C GLN A 38 -11.87 -24.06 27.45
N ASN A 39 -10.64 -24.46 27.78
CA ASN A 39 -9.85 -23.79 28.81
C ASN A 39 -9.47 -22.36 28.40
N LEU A 40 -9.22 -22.10 27.12
CA LEU A 40 -8.94 -20.77 26.61
C LEU A 40 -10.18 -19.86 26.73
N GLU A 41 -11.37 -20.34 26.30
CA GLU A 41 -12.63 -19.61 26.43
C GLU A 41 -12.96 -19.34 27.91
N ALA A 42 -12.76 -20.33 28.78
CA ALA A 42 -12.97 -20.18 30.24
C ALA A 42 -12.01 -19.16 30.86
N TYR A 43 -10.74 -19.15 30.42
CA TYR A 43 -9.73 -18.20 30.89
C TYR A 43 -10.04 -16.76 30.44
N LEU A 44 -10.51 -16.59 29.21
CA LEU A 44 -10.87 -15.28 28.65
C LEU A 44 -12.25 -14.79 29.12
N GLY A 45 -13.10 -15.68 29.66
CA GLY A 45 -14.44 -15.36 30.09
C GLY A 45 -15.43 -15.12 28.94
N VAL A 46 -15.04 -15.42 27.70
CA VAL A 46 -15.87 -15.23 26.51
C VAL A 46 -15.84 -16.45 25.61
N ARG A 47 -16.90 -16.65 24.84
CA ARG A 47 -16.89 -17.66 23.79
C ARG A 47 -16.26 -17.10 22.52
N LEU A 48 -15.31 -17.86 21.96
CA LEU A 48 -14.62 -17.51 20.71
C LEU A 48 -15.28 -18.15 19.49
N MET A 49 -15.99 -19.28 19.69
CA MET A 49 -16.60 -20.04 18.61
C MET A 49 -18.02 -20.50 18.93
N HIS A 50 -18.86 -20.46 17.90
CA HIS A 50 -20.16 -21.14 17.92
C HIS A 50 -19.94 -22.58 17.44
N ARG A 51 -20.32 -23.54 18.30
CA ARG A 51 -20.28 -24.97 17.98
C ARG A 51 -21.68 -25.43 17.59
N THR A 52 -21.92 -25.54 16.28
CA THR A 52 -23.07 -26.30 15.81
C THR A 52 -22.57 -27.60 15.18
N THR A 53 -23.39 -28.64 15.19
CA THR A 53 -23.02 -29.97 14.64
C THR A 53 -22.70 -29.95 13.15
N ARG A 54 -22.94 -28.85 12.46
CA ARG A 54 -22.78 -28.74 11.00
C ARG A 54 -21.79 -27.64 10.53
N ARG A 55 -21.47 -26.64 11.35
CA ARG A 55 -20.54 -25.56 10.98
C ARG A 55 -19.85 -24.97 12.21
N LEU A 56 -18.57 -24.67 12.04
CA LEU A 56 -17.77 -23.87 12.96
C LEU A 56 -17.87 -22.41 12.48
N SER A 57 -18.21 -21.49 13.36
CA SER A 57 -18.18 -20.06 13.08
C SER A 57 -17.60 -19.30 14.26
N LEU A 58 -16.87 -18.24 13.99
CA LEU A 58 -16.34 -17.36 15.03
C LEU A 58 -17.45 -16.47 15.60
N THR A 59 -17.31 -16.15 16.89
CA THR A 59 -18.01 -15.01 17.48
C THR A 59 -17.29 -13.70 17.08
N PRO A 60 -17.90 -12.51 17.26
CA PRO A 60 -17.18 -11.24 17.07
C PRO A 60 -15.89 -11.16 17.89
N ASP A 61 -15.94 -11.59 19.17
CA ASP A 61 -14.76 -11.66 20.04
C ASP A 61 -13.75 -12.69 19.53
N GLY A 62 -14.22 -13.83 18.99
CA GLY A 62 -13.38 -14.85 18.38
C GLY A 62 -12.65 -14.34 17.14
N ALA A 63 -13.30 -13.57 16.29
CA ALA A 63 -12.68 -12.97 15.11
C ALA A 63 -11.58 -11.96 15.51
N ALA A 64 -11.90 -11.05 16.45
CA ALA A 64 -10.94 -10.08 16.96
C ALA A 64 -9.74 -10.77 17.66
N TYR A 65 -10.00 -11.83 18.43
CA TYR A 65 -8.96 -12.59 19.12
C TYR A 65 -8.10 -13.39 18.13
N TYR A 66 -8.69 -13.97 17.08
CA TYR A 66 -7.98 -14.68 16.02
C TYR A 66 -6.94 -13.78 15.35
N GLU A 67 -7.35 -12.58 14.92
CA GLU A 67 -6.42 -11.65 14.29
C GLU A 67 -5.24 -11.26 15.19
N ARG A 68 -5.49 -11.10 16.50
CA ARG A 68 -4.43 -10.80 17.46
C ARG A 68 -3.52 -12.00 17.71
N CYS A 69 -4.09 -13.22 17.82
CA CYS A 69 -3.30 -14.44 17.98
C CYS A 69 -2.34 -14.67 16.82
N VAL A 70 -2.81 -14.50 15.57
CA VAL A 70 -1.98 -14.65 14.37
C VAL A 70 -0.76 -13.71 14.44
N ARG A 71 -0.95 -12.47 14.90
CA ARG A 71 0.15 -11.51 15.05
C ARG A 71 1.14 -11.91 16.14
N ILE A 72 0.63 -12.25 17.35
CA ILE A 72 1.47 -12.64 18.48
C ILE A 72 2.32 -13.87 18.13
N LEU A 73 1.72 -14.86 17.48
CA LEU A 73 2.43 -16.06 17.05
C LEU A 73 3.49 -15.76 15.99
N ALA A 74 3.17 -14.88 15.04
CA ALA A 74 4.16 -14.41 14.06
C ALA A 74 5.32 -13.65 14.70
N ASP A 75 5.06 -12.82 15.72
CA ASP A 75 6.09 -12.09 16.46
C ASP A 75 6.99 -13.05 17.26
N VAL A 76 6.42 -14.13 17.82
CA VAL A 76 7.17 -15.18 18.51
C VAL A 76 8.08 -15.91 17.52
N ASP A 77 7.52 -16.40 16.41
CA ASP A 77 8.28 -17.12 15.35
C ASP A 77 9.40 -16.24 14.79
N GLU A 78 9.14 -14.94 14.64
CA GLU A 78 10.13 -13.97 14.19
C GLU A 78 11.25 -13.76 15.22
N THR A 79 10.88 -13.64 16.50
CA THR A 79 11.85 -13.50 17.59
C THR A 79 12.77 -14.71 17.66
N GLU A 80 12.21 -15.91 17.60
CA GLU A 80 12.98 -17.17 17.59
C GLU A 80 13.88 -17.30 16.35
N SER A 81 13.34 -16.90 15.17
CA SER A 81 14.09 -16.93 13.92
C SER A 81 15.25 -15.94 13.90
N SER A 82 15.10 -14.79 14.57
CA SER A 82 16.16 -13.77 14.68
C SER A 82 17.36 -14.23 15.52
N LEU A 83 17.12 -15.14 16.47
CA LEU A 83 18.15 -15.70 17.35
C LEU A 83 18.90 -16.88 16.70
N GLN A 84 18.30 -17.52 15.71
CA GLN A 84 18.91 -18.61 14.95
C GLN A 84 19.79 -18.04 13.83
N ASN A 85 20.95 -17.49 14.20
CA ASN A 85 22.00 -16.94 13.33
C ASN A 85 21.86 -17.21 11.82
N GLY A 86 21.40 -16.21 11.08
CA GLY A 86 21.82 -15.93 9.69
C GLY A 86 21.36 -16.86 8.57
N SER A 87 20.60 -17.93 8.81
CA SER A 87 20.38 -18.99 7.81
C SER A 87 18.94 -19.22 7.35
N LYS A 88 17.94 -18.63 7.99
CA LYS A 88 16.56 -18.83 7.52
C LYS A 88 16.17 -17.70 6.56
N LYS A 89 15.72 -18.09 5.36
CA LYS A 89 15.13 -17.17 4.39
C LYS A 89 13.91 -16.48 5.02
N PRO A 90 13.71 -15.17 4.78
CA PRO A 90 12.51 -14.47 5.23
C PRO A 90 11.27 -15.20 4.75
N HIS A 91 10.30 -15.43 5.64
CA HIS A 91 9.09 -16.20 5.35
C HIS A 91 7.87 -15.66 6.12
N GLY A 92 6.68 -16.14 5.74
CA GLY A 92 5.43 -15.83 6.40
C GLY A 92 4.68 -14.66 5.76
N LYS A 93 3.57 -14.27 6.37
CA LYS A 93 2.67 -13.25 5.83
C LYS A 93 3.21 -11.85 6.09
N LEU A 94 3.26 -11.02 5.04
CA LEU A 94 3.65 -9.62 5.09
C LEU A 94 2.50 -8.74 4.58
N ARG A 95 1.96 -7.92 5.46
CA ARG A 95 0.88 -6.98 5.14
C ARG A 95 1.47 -5.59 4.92
N VAL A 96 1.26 -5.05 3.72
CA VAL A 96 1.74 -3.71 3.34
C VAL A 96 0.58 -2.90 2.78
N ASP A 97 0.48 -1.65 3.21
CA ASP A 97 -0.44 -0.67 2.62
C ASP A 97 0.34 0.44 1.92
N MET A 98 -0.19 0.93 0.80
CA MET A 98 0.45 1.98 0.00
C MET A 98 -0.56 2.77 -0.83
N PRO A 99 -0.20 3.99 -1.30
CA PRO A 99 -1.02 4.73 -2.25
C PRO A 99 -1.35 3.92 -3.49
N GLY A 100 -2.64 3.95 -3.90
CA GLY A 100 -3.13 3.10 -4.98
C GLY A 100 -2.40 3.29 -6.29
N ALA A 101 -2.18 4.53 -6.71
CA ALA A 101 -1.47 4.86 -7.94
C ALA A 101 -0.03 4.33 -7.93
N LEU A 102 0.71 4.51 -6.81
CA LEU A 102 2.09 4.03 -6.67
C LEU A 102 2.16 2.50 -6.76
N GLY A 103 1.24 1.82 -6.04
CA GLY A 103 1.17 0.37 -6.06
C GLY A 103 0.92 -0.20 -7.45
N ARG A 104 -0.09 0.31 -8.15
CA ARG A 104 -0.48 -0.18 -9.49
C ARG A 104 0.57 0.11 -10.56
N THR A 105 1.18 1.30 -10.51
CA THR A 105 2.06 1.75 -11.58
C THR A 105 3.50 1.25 -11.43
N ILE A 106 3.99 1.10 -10.20
CA ILE A 106 5.40 0.83 -9.92
C ILE A 106 5.61 -0.52 -9.24
N VAL A 107 4.90 -0.79 -8.12
CA VAL A 107 5.19 -1.96 -7.29
C VAL A 107 4.67 -3.26 -7.92
N ILE A 108 3.40 -3.30 -8.34
CA ILE A 108 2.79 -4.51 -8.93
C ILE A 108 3.55 -4.97 -10.19
N PRO A 109 3.94 -4.11 -11.15
CA PRO A 109 4.68 -4.55 -12.32
C PRO A 109 6.03 -5.21 -12.01
N ALA A 110 6.66 -4.88 -10.87
CA ALA A 110 7.92 -5.44 -10.41
C ALA A 110 7.74 -6.64 -9.45
N LEU A 111 6.51 -6.97 -9.04
CA LEU A 111 6.24 -7.91 -7.94
C LEU A 111 6.73 -9.35 -8.22
N CYS A 112 6.76 -9.76 -9.49
CA CYS A 112 7.32 -11.05 -9.88
C CYS A 112 8.79 -11.18 -9.45
N GLU A 113 9.58 -10.09 -9.54
CA GLU A 113 10.98 -10.09 -9.10
C GLU A 113 11.08 -10.35 -7.59
N PHE A 114 10.22 -9.71 -6.79
CA PHE A 114 10.17 -9.94 -5.35
C PHE A 114 9.83 -11.39 -5.02
N HIS A 115 8.80 -11.93 -5.65
CA HIS A 115 8.35 -13.31 -5.39
C HIS A 115 9.43 -14.35 -5.78
N HIS A 116 10.19 -14.13 -6.85
CA HIS A 116 11.32 -15.00 -7.20
C HIS A 116 12.46 -14.94 -6.17
N ARG A 117 12.74 -13.76 -5.59
CA ARG A 117 13.77 -13.61 -4.56
C ARG A 117 13.34 -14.19 -3.20
N TYR A 118 12.05 -14.06 -2.87
CA TYR A 118 11.48 -14.38 -1.56
C TYR A 118 10.18 -15.21 -1.71
N PRO A 119 10.26 -16.44 -2.21
CA PRO A 119 9.08 -17.27 -2.51
C PRO A 119 8.29 -17.67 -1.26
N ASP A 120 8.92 -17.64 -0.07
CA ASP A 120 8.29 -18.02 1.19
C ASP A 120 7.56 -16.87 1.90
N ILE A 121 7.52 -15.67 1.27
CA ILE A 121 6.76 -14.53 1.78
C ILE A 121 5.39 -14.46 1.08
N ASP A 122 4.32 -14.57 1.87
CA ASP A 122 2.94 -14.35 1.43
C ASP A 122 2.60 -12.86 1.56
N LEU A 123 2.53 -12.13 0.44
CA LEU A 123 2.25 -10.69 0.40
C LEU A 123 0.75 -10.42 0.41
N GLN A 124 0.31 -9.56 1.34
CA GLN A 124 -1.01 -8.96 1.34
C GLN A 124 -0.87 -7.45 1.14
N LEU A 125 -1.21 -6.95 -0.04
CA LEU A 125 -1.10 -5.54 -0.41
C LEU A 125 -2.45 -4.85 -0.29
N GLY A 126 -2.50 -3.79 0.51
CA GLY A 126 -3.61 -2.84 0.59
C GLY A 126 -3.28 -1.59 -0.24
N PHE A 127 -4.30 -1.01 -0.86
CA PHE A 127 -4.14 0.20 -1.67
C PHE A 127 -5.10 1.27 -1.18
N SER A 128 -4.57 2.31 -0.53
CA SER A 128 -5.40 3.36 0.04
C SER A 128 -4.63 4.67 0.14
N ASP A 129 -5.28 5.78 -0.24
CA ASP A 129 -4.75 7.12 -0.04
C ASP A 129 -5.12 7.68 1.37
N ARG A 130 -5.88 6.91 2.17
CA ARG A 130 -6.16 7.25 3.57
C ARG A 130 -4.99 6.87 4.49
N PRO A 131 -4.77 7.60 5.58
CA PRO A 131 -3.87 7.15 6.63
C PRO A 131 -4.37 5.85 7.26
N VAL A 132 -3.50 4.86 7.36
CA VAL A 132 -3.75 3.55 7.99
C VAL A 132 -3.10 3.56 9.38
N ASP A 133 -3.83 3.11 10.40
CA ASP A 133 -3.25 2.83 11.71
C ASP A 133 -2.61 1.43 11.67
N LEU A 134 -1.27 1.39 11.63
CA LEU A 134 -0.53 0.13 11.52
C LEU A 134 -0.88 -0.87 12.62
N LEU A 135 -1.05 -0.37 13.86
CA LEU A 135 -1.29 -1.24 15.00
C LEU A 135 -2.73 -1.76 15.04
N GLN A 136 -3.70 -0.90 14.75
CA GLN A 136 -5.11 -1.30 14.77
C GLN A 136 -5.49 -2.17 13.57
N GLU A 137 -4.98 -1.82 12.37
CA GLU A 137 -5.31 -2.52 11.14
C GLU A 137 -4.37 -3.72 10.87
N GLY A 138 -3.33 -3.90 11.70
CA GLY A 138 -2.42 -5.04 11.61
C GLY A 138 -1.57 -5.06 10.37
N VAL A 139 -1.13 -3.89 9.94
CA VAL A 139 -0.25 -3.70 8.81
C VAL A 139 1.20 -3.69 9.29
N ASP A 140 2.07 -4.48 8.67
CA ASP A 140 3.48 -4.59 9.06
C ASP A 140 4.31 -3.38 8.59
N CYS A 141 3.96 -2.83 7.41
CA CYS A 141 4.65 -1.70 6.81
C CYS A 141 3.68 -0.89 5.94
N VAL A 142 3.84 0.43 5.92
CA VAL A 142 3.12 1.30 4.98
C VAL A 142 4.09 2.14 4.17
N ILE A 143 3.80 2.31 2.89
CA ILE A 143 4.47 3.29 2.05
C ILE A 143 3.65 4.58 2.12
N ARG A 144 4.31 5.70 2.39
CA ARG A 144 3.67 7.01 2.51
C ARG A 144 4.36 8.03 1.62
N VAL A 145 3.55 8.94 1.11
CA VAL A 145 3.98 10.07 0.30
C VAL A 145 3.75 11.36 1.07
N GLY A 146 4.69 12.29 0.97
CA GLY A 146 4.66 13.58 1.63
C GLY A 146 5.32 13.62 3.00
N ALA A 147 5.17 14.74 3.70
CA ALA A 147 5.74 14.95 5.02
C ALA A 147 5.06 14.04 6.05
N LEU A 148 5.88 13.37 6.84
CA LEU A 148 5.43 12.54 7.95
C LEU A 148 5.29 13.41 9.20
N GLN A 149 4.27 13.14 10.00
CA GLN A 149 4.14 13.73 11.34
C GLN A 149 4.98 12.95 12.34
N ASP A 150 5.42 13.63 13.40
CA ASP A 150 6.10 12.98 14.50
C ASP A 150 5.27 11.85 15.07
N SER A 151 5.85 10.67 15.11
CA SER A 151 5.22 9.44 15.61
C SER A 151 6.28 8.54 16.25
N SER A 152 5.83 7.55 17.01
CA SER A 152 6.70 6.48 17.55
C SER A 152 7.13 5.46 16.48
N LEU A 153 6.80 5.72 15.20
CA LEU A 153 7.12 4.84 14.08
C LEU A 153 8.49 5.20 13.51
N VAL A 154 9.13 4.21 12.91
CA VAL A 154 10.35 4.42 12.11
C VAL A 154 9.94 4.78 10.70
N ALA A 155 10.52 5.84 10.17
CA ALA A 155 10.36 6.25 8.79
C ALA A 155 11.70 6.16 8.06
N ARG A 156 11.75 5.38 6.99
CA ARG A 156 12.89 5.31 6.08
C ARG A 156 12.49 5.91 4.74
N ARG A 157 13.16 6.99 4.33
CA ARG A 157 12.98 7.54 2.99
C ARG A 157 13.49 6.54 1.96
N ILE A 158 12.64 6.23 0.97
CA ILE A 158 12.91 5.23 -0.08
C ILE A 158 12.81 5.80 -1.48
N GLY A 159 12.34 7.04 -1.64
CA GLY A 159 12.24 7.69 -2.94
C GLY A 159 11.81 9.14 -2.83
N LEU A 160 11.71 9.76 -3.99
CA LEU A 160 11.23 11.12 -4.18
C LEU A 160 10.46 11.14 -5.49
N PHE A 161 9.32 11.78 -5.58
CA PHE A 161 8.72 12.07 -6.87
C PHE A 161 8.66 13.57 -7.14
N GLU A 162 8.77 13.90 -8.40
CA GLU A 162 8.57 15.25 -8.91
C GLU A 162 7.11 15.42 -9.32
N GLY A 163 6.54 16.59 -9.01
CA GLY A 163 5.22 16.97 -9.43
C GLY A 163 5.26 17.77 -10.74
N VAL A 164 4.13 17.79 -11.41
CA VAL A 164 3.89 18.70 -12.55
C VAL A 164 2.51 19.33 -12.42
N THR A 165 2.38 20.56 -12.90
CA THR A 165 1.09 21.24 -13.07
C THR A 165 0.60 21.01 -14.49
N CYS A 166 -0.61 20.48 -14.67
CA CYS A 166 -1.13 20.16 -15.99
C CYS A 166 -2.66 20.30 -16.06
N ALA A 167 -3.20 20.34 -17.28
CA ALA A 167 -4.62 20.33 -17.58
C ALA A 167 -4.89 19.74 -18.96
N ALA A 168 -6.16 19.38 -19.24
CA ALA A 168 -6.58 18.99 -20.57
C ALA A 168 -6.47 20.15 -21.57
N PRO A 169 -6.03 19.91 -22.83
CA PRO A 169 -5.98 20.93 -23.87
C PRO A 169 -7.35 21.60 -24.11
N GLU A 170 -8.43 20.85 -23.98
CA GLU A 170 -9.79 21.38 -24.11
C GLU A 170 -10.10 22.44 -23.03
N TYR A 171 -9.70 22.16 -21.78
CA TYR A 171 -9.81 23.13 -20.70
C TYR A 171 -9.00 24.39 -20.99
N LEU A 172 -7.75 24.25 -21.42
CA LEU A 172 -6.86 25.36 -21.75
C LEU A 172 -7.37 26.19 -22.95
N THR A 173 -8.02 25.55 -23.90
CA THR A 173 -8.64 26.26 -25.06
C THR A 173 -9.80 27.15 -24.57
N ARG A 174 -10.57 26.71 -23.60
CA ARG A 174 -11.71 27.43 -23.04
C ARG A 174 -11.32 28.52 -22.04
N ALA A 175 -10.38 28.21 -21.15
CA ALA A 175 -10.02 29.06 -20.01
C ALA A 175 -8.78 29.94 -20.25
N GLY A 176 -8.01 29.64 -21.29
CA GLY A 176 -6.68 30.18 -21.49
C GLY A 176 -5.60 29.29 -20.80
N GLU A 177 -4.33 29.63 -21.02
CA GLU A 177 -3.18 28.97 -20.43
C GLU A 177 -2.49 29.92 -19.46
N PRO A 178 -2.29 29.54 -18.17
CA PRO A 178 -1.59 30.39 -17.21
C PRO A 178 -0.12 30.55 -17.61
N LYS A 179 0.38 31.78 -17.59
CA LYS A 179 1.77 32.11 -17.94
C LYS A 179 2.64 32.38 -16.71
N ALA A 180 2.01 32.67 -15.58
CA ALA A 180 2.67 32.93 -14.30
C ALA A 180 1.83 32.43 -13.11
N ILE A 181 2.46 32.26 -11.96
CA ILE A 181 1.82 31.73 -10.74
C ILE A 181 0.70 32.66 -10.23
N ASP A 182 0.89 33.96 -10.34
CA ASP A 182 -0.07 34.98 -9.90
C ASP A 182 -1.37 34.98 -10.72
N GLU A 183 -1.34 34.46 -11.94
CA GLU A 183 -2.55 34.29 -12.76
C GLU A 183 -3.42 33.11 -12.31
N LEU A 184 -2.89 32.18 -11.56
CA LEU A 184 -3.57 30.94 -11.18
C LEU A 184 -4.91 31.13 -10.48
N SER A 185 -5.09 32.23 -9.74
CA SER A 185 -6.36 32.57 -9.08
C SER A 185 -7.54 32.76 -10.04
N GLN A 186 -7.28 32.96 -11.34
CA GLN A 186 -8.28 33.14 -12.40
C GLN A 186 -8.71 31.80 -13.03
N PHE A 187 -8.02 30.69 -12.70
CA PHE A 187 -8.26 29.36 -13.26
C PHE A 187 -8.96 28.46 -12.26
N GLN A 188 -9.75 27.52 -12.75
CA GLN A 188 -10.33 26.46 -11.93
C GLN A 188 -9.35 25.31 -11.79
N ALA A 189 -9.30 24.71 -10.61
CA ALA A 189 -8.59 23.49 -10.36
C ALA A 189 -9.54 22.35 -9.97
N VAL A 190 -9.13 21.13 -10.19
CA VAL A 190 -9.62 20.01 -9.39
C VAL A 190 -8.85 20.05 -8.07
N ASN A 191 -9.54 20.10 -6.95
CA ASN A 191 -8.91 20.15 -5.65
C ASN A 191 -8.66 18.74 -5.09
N TYR A 192 -7.48 18.52 -4.50
CA TYR A 192 -7.22 17.31 -3.74
C TYR A 192 -7.40 17.61 -2.24
N PHE A 193 -8.21 16.81 -1.54
CA PHE A 193 -8.38 16.98 -0.10
C PHE A 193 -7.85 15.81 0.71
N SER A 194 -7.30 16.10 1.86
CA SER A 194 -6.82 15.09 2.80
C SER A 194 -7.98 14.28 3.39
N SER A 195 -7.99 12.95 3.19
CA SER A 195 -8.98 12.04 3.78
C SER A 195 -8.99 12.10 5.32
N ARG A 196 -7.89 12.53 5.95
CA ARG A 196 -7.75 12.63 7.40
C ARG A 196 -8.37 13.91 7.96
N THR A 197 -8.15 15.06 7.29
CA THR A 197 -8.51 16.37 7.82
C THR A 197 -9.69 17.03 7.09
N GLY A 198 -10.06 16.52 5.91
CA GLY A 198 -11.02 17.16 5.01
C GLY A 198 -10.51 18.45 4.38
N ARG A 199 -9.29 18.88 4.68
CA ARG A 199 -8.73 20.13 4.14
C ARG A 199 -8.21 19.94 2.73
N ILE A 200 -8.46 20.92 1.87
CA ILE A 200 -7.87 21.00 0.54
C ILE A 200 -6.36 21.21 0.67
N ILE A 201 -5.60 20.52 -0.14
CA ILE A 201 -4.16 20.70 -0.31
C ILE A 201 -3.97 21.75 -1.39
N ASN A 202 -3.33 22.86 -1.03
CA ASN A 202 -3.05 23.95 -1.95
C ASN A 202 -2.01 23.51 -3.00
N PHE A 203 -1.99 24.20 -4.14
CA PHE A 203 -0.86 24.08 -5.05
C PHE A 203 0.37 24.69 -4.41
N ASP A 204 1.51 24.08 -4.62
CA ASP A 204 2.80 24.54 -4.12
C ASP A 204 3.81 24.69 -5.27
N PHE A 205 4.72 25.64 -5.12
CA PHE A 205 5.76 25.91 -6.13
C PHE A 205 7.06 26.28 -5.44
N LEU A 206 8.17 25.89 -6.05
CA LEU A 206 9.49 26.34 -5.64
C LEU A 206 9.89 27.57 -6.52
N VAL A 207 9.88 28.78 -5.93
CA VAL A 207 10.21 30.03 -6.60
C VAL A 207 11.43 30.64 -5.94
N ASP A 208 12.53 30.75 -6.63
CA ASP A 208 13.80 31.31 -6.11
C ASP A 208 14.24 30.66 -4.79
N GLY A 209 14.02 29.34 -4.67
CA GLY A 209 14.35 28.57 -3.46
C GLY A 209 13.38 28.76 -2.30
N LYS A 210 12.27 29.45 -2.51
CA LYS A 210 11.20 29.63 -1.52
C LYS A 210 9.96 28.87 -1.93
N GLU A 211 9.30 28.29 -0.95
CA GLU A 211 7.99 27.67 -1.11
C GLU A 211 6.90 28.71 -1.21
N VAL A 212 6.08 28.60 -2.26
CA VAL A 212 4.92 29.48 -2.50
C VAL A 212 3.69 28.61 -2.63
N GLU A 213 2.73 28.77 -1.72
CA GLU A 213 1.44 28.11 -1.78
C GLU A 213 0.41 28.98 -2.52
N VAL A 214 -0.40 28.35 -3.37
CA VAL A 214 -1.49 29.00 -4.11
C VAL A 214 -2.78 28.26 -3.84
N LYS A 215 -3.73 28.96 -3.23
CA LYS A 215 -5.10 28.46 -3.05
C LYS A 215 -5.87 28.57 -4.36
N MET A 216 -6.24 27.46 -4.93
CA MET A 216 -6.96 27.40 -6.20
C MET A 216 -8.48 27.38 -5.98
N PRO A 217 -9.26 28.16 -6.77
CA PRO A 217 -10.70 27.94 -6.86
C PRO A 217 -10.97 26.64 -7.61
N GLY A 218 -12.05 25.93 -7.24
CA GLY A 218 -12.44 24.69 -7.90
C GLY A 218 -13.80 24.22 -7.46
N SER A 219 -14.57 23.65 -8.39
CA SER A 219 -15.92 23.14 -8.14
C SER A 219 -15.93 21.64 -7.81
N VAL A 220 -14.80 20.93 -8.07
CA VAL A 220 -14.64 19.51 -7.81
C VAL A 220 -13.50 19.30 -6.84
N SER A 221 -13.72 18.46 -5.83
CA SER A 221 -12.70 18.05 -4.86
C SER A 221 -12.74 16.54 -4.70
N VAL A 222 -11.59 15.90 -4.75
CA VAL A 222 -11.43 14.45 -4.62
C VAL A 222 -10.33 14.10 -3.61
N ASN A 223 -10.31 12.86 -3.14
CA ASN A 223 -9.30 12.33 -2.21
C ASN A 223 -8.68 11.03 -2.70
N ASP A 224 -8.87 10.73 -3.97
CA ASP A 224 -8.31 9.60 -4.69
C ASP A 224 -7.47 10.10 -5.86
N ALA A 225 -6.24 9.59 -5.95
CA ALA A 225 -5.26 10.12 -6.90
C ALA A 225 -5.61 9.82 -8.37
N ASP A 226 -6.25 8.68 -8.66
CA ASP A 226 -6.65 8.33 -10.03
C ASP A 226 -7.89 9.15 -10.45
N ALA A 227 -8.86 9.35 -9.53
CA ALA A 227 -9.99 10.24 -9.77
C ALA A 227 -9.53 11.68 -10.02
N TYR A 228 -8.47 12.12 -9.32
CA TYR A 228 -7.87 13.44 -9.49
C TYR A 228 -7.35 13.65 -10.92
N VAL A 229 -6.58 12.70 -11.42
CA VAL A 229 -6.06 12.73 -12.80
C VAL A 229 -7.20 12.61 -13.82
N THR A 230 -8.17 11.71 -13.56
CA THR A 230 -9.32 11.53 -14.45
C THR A 230 -10.13 12.81 -14.61
N CYS A 231 -10.42 13.50 -13.51
CA CYS A 231 -11.11 14.80 -13.58
C CYS A 231 -10.35 15.83 -14.41
N ALA A 232 -9.02 15.85 -14.33
CA ALA A 232 -8.22 16.77 -15.16
C ALA A 232 -8.28 16.40 -16.65
N VAL A 233 -8.23 15.13 -17.00
CA VAL A 233 -8.39 14.63 -18.38
C VAL A 233 -9.76 15.02 -18.95
N GLU A 234 -10.82 14.93 -18.13
CA GLU A 234 -12.17 15.34 -18.48
C GLU A 234 -12.37 16.87 -18.50
N GLY A 235 -11.29 17.66 -18.32
CA GLY A 235 -11.31 19.11 -18.50
C GLY A 235 -11.96 19.91 -17.37
N PHE A 236 -12.03 19.37 -16.13
CA PHE A 236 -12.56 20.09 -14.97
C PHE A 236 -11.64 21.20 -14.48
N GLY A 237 -10.34 21.14 -14.77
CA GLY A 237 -9.41 22.20 -14.37
C GLY A 237 -7.96 21.76 -14.31
N LEU A 238 -7.14 22.61 -13.71
CA LEU A 238 -5.72 22.37 -13.44
C LEU A 238 -5.57 21.35 -12.31
N ILE A 239 -4.50 20.55 -12.38
CA ILE A 239 -4.05 19.70 -11.27
C ILE A 239 -2.54 19.83 -11.05
N GLN A 240 -2.09 19.55 -9.83
CA GLN A 240 -0.70 19.22 -9.53
C GLN A 240 -0.62 17.75 -9.13
N ALA A 241 0.08 16.96 -9.93
CA ALA A 241 0.14 15.51 -9.74
C ALA A 241 1.57 14.99 -9.92
N PRO A 242 1.89 13.83 -9.32
CA PRO A 242 3.15 13.14 -9.58
C PRO A 242 3.34 12.86 -11.07
N LEU A 243 4.53 13.16 -11.58
CA LEU A 243 4.85 12.98 -13.00
C LEU A 243 4.59 11.54 -13.47
N PHE A 244 4.91 10.53 -12.65
CA PHE A 244 4.71 9.13 -13.02
C PHE A 244 3.24 8.77 -13.30
N MET A 245 2.28 9.48 -12.69
CA MET A 245 0.85 9.26 -12.91
C MET A 245 0.36 9.88 -14.20
N VAL A 246 0.81 11.10 -14.51
CA VAL A 246 0.30 11.87 -15.63
C VAL A 246 1.14 11.72 -16.91
N LEU A 247 2.33 11.12 -16.83
CA LEU A 247 3.23 10.95 -17.98
C LEU A 247 2.56 10.24 -19.17
N PRO A 248 1.74 9.17 -19.01
CA PRO A 248 1.02 8.57 -20.13
C PRO A 248 0.05 9.55 -20.80
N HIS A 249 -0.63 10.39 -20.02
CA HIS A 249 -1.55 11.41 -20.50
C HIS A 249 -0.85 12.59 -21.17
N LEU A 250 0.32 12.99 -20.66
CA LEU A 250 1.16 14.01 -21.30
C LEU A 250 1.68 13.50 -22.65
N ARG A 251 2.12 12.23 -22.72
CA ARG A 251 2.62 11.63 -23.97
C ARG A 251 1.52 11.43 -25.03
N SER A 252 0.30 11.10 -24.61
CA SER A 252 -0.84 10.97 -25.51
C SER A 252 -1.46 12.31 -25.93
N GLY A 253 -1.07 13.42 -25.27
CA GLY A 253 -1.68 14.73 -25.48
C GLY A 253 -3.02 14.91 -24.78
N ALA A 254 -3.48 13.95 -23.97
CA ALA A 254 -4.70 14.10 -23.16
C ALA A 254 -4.54 15.15 -22.04
N LEU A 255 -3.31 15.34 -21.57
CA LEU A 255 -2.94 16.44 -20.69
C LEU A 255 -1.79 17.21 -21.31
N LYS A 256 -1.69 18.50 -20.97
CA LYS A 256 -0.61 19.41 -21.32
C LYS A 256 -0.01 19.98 -20.03
N GLU A 257 1.32 19.93 -19.90
CA GLU A 257 2.02 20.64 -18.82
C GLU A 257 1.87 22.14 -18.99
N VAL A 258 1.62 22.83 -17.89
CA VAL A 258 1.59 24.28 -17.79
C VAL A 258 2.57 24.75 -16.73
N LEU A 259 3.03 26.00 -16.83
CA LEU A 259 3.99 26.58 -15.90
C LEU A 259 5.29 25.76 -15.73
N PRO A 260 5.92 25.26 -16.80
CA PRO A 260 7.08 24.36 -16.69
C PRO A 260 8.29 24.99 -16.00
N ALA A 261 8.35 26.33 -15.94
CA ALA A 261 9.40 27.08 -15.24
C ALA A 261 9.24 27.03 -13.70
N TRP A 262 8.05 26.69 -13.20
CA TRP A 262 7.74 26.63 -11.78
C TRP A 262 7.27 25.23 -11.43
N LYS A 263 8.20 24.44 -10.88
CA LYS A 263 7.89 23.06 -10.49
C LYS A 263 7.25 23.00 -9.12
N PRO A 264 6.29 22.08 -8.92
CA PRO A 264 5.82 21.73 -7.57
C PRO A 264 6.97 21.24 -6.70
N LEU A 265 6.79 21.35 -5.38
CA LEU A 265 7.78 20.81 -4.45
C LEU A 265 7.90 19.28 -4.60
N PRO A 266 9.13 18.76 -4.63
CA PRO A 266 9.32 17.31 -4.68
C PRO A 266 8.79 16.66 -3.38
N MET A 267 8.06 15.58 -3.51
CA MET A 267 7.48 14.88 -2.35
C MET A 267 8.28 13.62 -1.99
N PRO A 268 8.70 13.47 -0.72
CA PRO A 268 9.38 12.27 -0.26
C PRO A 268 8.43 11.08 -0.22
N ILE A 269 8.97 9.91 -0.55
CA ILE A 269 8.31 8.62 -0.36
C ILE A 269 9.05 7.90 0.76
N SER A 270 8.31 7.45 1.76
CA SER A 270 8.89 6.78 2.93
C SER A 270 8.19 5.47 3.22
N ALA A 271 8.97 4.47 3.60
CA ALA A 271 8.47 3.26 4.25
C ALA A 271 8.38 3.53 5.75
N VAL A 272 7.21 3.26 6.32
CA VAL A 272 6.92 3.50 7.74
C VAL A 272 6.49 2.19 8.38
N TYR A 273 7.10 1.86 9.52
CA TYR A 273 6.85 0.62 10.25
C TYR A 273 7.06 0.83 11.76
N PRO A 274 6.51 -0.04 12.63
CA PRO A 274 6.67 0.10 14.07
C PRO A 274 8.14 0.06 14.49
N HIS A 275 8.49 0.89 15.48
CA HIS A 275 9.81 0.83 16.09
C HIS A 275 9.95 -0.49 16.86
N SER A 276 10.82 -1.37 16.38
CA SER A 276 11.21 -2.56 17.10
C SER A 276 12.75 -2.60 17.24
N ARG A 277 13.24 -3.23 18.31
CA ARG A 277 14.69 -3.41 18.53
C ARG A 277 15.33 -4.21 17.39
N HIS A 278 14.54 -5.05 16.74
CA HIS A 278 14.91 -5.84 15.57
C HIS A 278 13.79 -5.72 14.52
N LEU A 279 14.11 -5.08 13.41
CA LEU A 279 13.18 -5.01 12.27
C LEU A 279 12.95 -6.41 11.71
N SER A 280 11.68 -6.78 11.53
CA SER A 280 11.27 -8.03 10.90
C SER A 280 12.03 -8.29 9.60
N PRO A 281 12.66 -9.48 9.43
CA PRO A 281 13.38 -9.80 8.19
C PRO A 281 12.52 -9.65 6.94
N LYS A 282 11.23 -10.04 6.99
CA LYS A 282 10.28 -9.91 5.87
C LYS A 282 10.00 -8.45 5.53
N VAL A 283 9.86 -7.56 6.53
CA VAL A 283 9.69 -6.11 6.32
C VAL A 283 10.96 -5.51 5.74
N ARG A 284 12.12 -5.88 6.29
CA ARG A 284 13.41 -5.37 5.82
C ARG A 284 13.62 -5.65 4.34
N VAL A 285 13.48 -6.92 3.91
CA VAL A 285 13.73 -7.29 2.51
C VAL A 285 12.71 -6.66 1.56
N PHE A 286 11.48 -6.45 2.01
CA PHE A 286 10.48 -5.75 1.21
C PHE A 286 10.82 -4.26 1.05
N VAL A 287 11.17 -3.58 2.14
CA VAL A 287 11.54 -2.14 2.11
C VAL A 287 12.82 -1.93 1.30
N ASP A 288 13.80 -2.81 1.42
CA ASP A 288 15.04 -2.77 0.63
C ASP A 288 14.73 -2.97 -0.86
N TRP A 289 13.91 -3.95 -1.21
CA TRP A 289 13.50 -4.20 -2.59
C TRP A 289 12.69 -3.04 -3.17
N VAL A 290 11.73 -2.45 -2.42
CA VAL A 290 10.98 -1.27 -2.90
C VAL A 290 11.93 -0.09 -3.12
N ALA A 291 12.90 0.13 -2.22
CA ALA A 291 13.91 1.16 -2.41
C ALA A 291 14.75 0.92 -3.70
N GLU A 292 15.12 -0.34 -3.97
CA GLU A 292 15.85 -0.72 -5.19
C GLU A 292 15.03 -0.43 -6.46
N ILE A 293 13.73 -0.79 -6.50
CA ILE A 293 12.90 -0.53 -7.69
C ILE A 293 12.65 0.97 -7.90
N PHE A 294 12.56 1.75 -6.81
CA PHE A 294 12.42 3.20 -6.89
C PHE A 294 13.70 3.88 -7.38
N ASP A 295 14.86 3.43 -6.91
CA ASP A 295 16.15 3.96 -7.36
C ASP A 295 16.42 3.66 -8.85
N ARG A 296 15.93 2.52 -9.34
CA ARG A 296 15.96 2.15 -10.77
C ARG A 296 14.95 2.91 -11.63
N CYS A 297 13.91 3.50 -11.01
CA CYS A 297 12.87 4.26 -11.72
C CYS A 297 13.28 5.73 -11.85
N PRO A 298 13.59 6.25 -13.05
CA PRO A 298 14.00 7.65 -13.25
C PRO A 298 12.99 8.67 -12.71
N LEU A 299 11.69 8.32 -12.68
CA LEU A 299 10.62 9.19 -12.25
C LEU A 299 10.51 9.30 -10.72
N LEU A 300 11.24 8.45 -9.96
CA LEU A 300 11.21 8.38 -8.50
C LEU A 300 12.59 8.57 -7.86
N SER A 301 13.66 8.55 -8.66
CA SER A 301 15.05 8.69 -8.20
C SER A 301 15.55 10.13 -8.13
N GLY A 302 14.73 11.11 -8.54
CA GLY A 302 15.15 12.51 -8.71
C GLY A 302 16.15 12.74 -9.84
N ARG A 303 16.34 11.73 -10.71
CA ARG A 303 17.18 11.84 -11.92
C ARG A 303 16.27 12.07 -13.12
N GLN A 304 16.22 13.29 -13.62
CA GLN A 304 15.39 13.64 -14.77
C GLN A 304 15.80 12.86 -16.02
N SER A 305 14.88 12.05 -16.54
CA SER A 305 14.87 11.61 -17.93
C SER A 305 13.45 11.29 -18.36
N LEU A 306 12.87 12.11 -19.21
CA LEU A 306 11.54 11.96 -19.78
C LEU A 306 11.40 10.74 -20.73
N ASP A 307 12.50 10.06 -21.07
CA ASP A 307 12.55 9.10 -22.18
C ASP A 307 12.56 7.62 -21.78
N THR A 308 12.58 7.28 -20.49
CA THR A 308 12.72 5.88 -20.08
C THR A 308 11.44 5.36 -19.38
N PRO A 309 10.79 4.30 -19.91
CA PRO A 309 9.67 3.66 -19.21
C PRO A 309 10.15 2.93 -17.95
N CYS A 310 9.37 3.03 -16.87
CA CYS A 310 9.68 2.47 -15.54
C CYS A 310 9.63 0.93 -15.48
N SER A 311 9.18 0.25 -16.52
CA SER A 311 9.19 -1.22 -16.65
C SER A 311 9.70 -1.62 -18.03
N LYS A 312 10.93 -2.12 -18.10
CA LYS A 312 11.39 -2.91 -19.26
C LYS A 312 11.30 -4.38 -18.91
N ARG A 313 10.20 -5.02 -19.28
CA ARG A 313 10.30 -6.40 -19.75
C ARG A 313 10.81 -6.30 -21.19
N THR A 314 11.96 -6.89 -21.47
CA THR A 314 12.41 -7.08 -22.85
C THR A 314 11.38 -7.92 -23.61
N PRO A 315 11.22 -7.73 -24.94
CA PRO A 315 10.28 -8.54 -25.74
C PRO A 315 10.51 -10.05 -25.60
N GLU A 316 11.74 -10.49 -25.34
CA GLU A 316 12.12 -11.90 -25.12
C GLU A 316 11.58 -12.51 -23.83
N GLU A 317 11.34 -11.70 -22.79
CA GLU A 317 10.73 -12.18 -21.52
C GLU A 317 9.20 -12.32 -21.59
N ARG A 318 8.56 -11.81 -22.64
CA ARG A 318 7.11 -11.94 -22.88
C ARG A 318 6.74 -13.24 -23.58
N GLU A 319 7.65 -13.82 -24.36
CA GLU A 319 7.40 -15.06 -25.11
C GLU A 319 7.60 -16.34 -24.29
N SER A 320 8.27 -16.28 -23.13
CA SER A 320 8.54 -17.44 -22.27
C SER A 320 7.54 -17.65 -21.12
N ALA A 321 6.50 -16.82 -21.00
CA ALA A 321 5.47 -17.03 -19.98
C ALA A 321 4.45 -18.07 -20.49
N PRO A 322 4.15 -19.13 -19.72
CA PRO A 322 3.11 -20.08 -20.10
C PRO A 322 1.77 -19.37 -20.21
N THR A 323 1.08 -19.56 -21.32
CA THR A 323 -0.31 -19.14 -21.52
C THR A 323 -1.19 -19.84 -20.49
N LEU A 324 -1.58 -19.12 -19.44
CA LEU A 324 -2.68 -19.53 -18.59
C LEU A 324 -3.97 -19.28 -19.38
N ASP A 325 -4.63 -20.37 -19.78
CA ASP A 325 -6.00 -20.35 -20.27
C ASP A 325 -6.88 -19.62 -19.25
N THR A 326 -7.43 -18.50 -19.67
CA THR A 326 -8.34 -17.69 -18.87
C THR A 326 -9.73 -18.28 -18.96
N PRO A 327 -10.35 -18.79 -17.89
CA PRO A 327 -11.80 -18.99 -17.90
C PRO A 327 -12.48 -17.62 -17.86
N VAL A 328 -13.40 -17.44 -18.79
CA VAL A 328 -14.29 -16.30 -18.90
C VAL A 328 -15.08 -16.15 -17.60
N LEU A 329 -14.81 -15.06 -16.84
CA LEU A 329 -15.64 -14.63 -15.73
C LEU A 329 -16.86 -13.86 -16.28
N THR A 330 -17.90 -14.60 -16.64
CA THR A 330 -19.28 -14.12 -16.66
C THR A 330 -19.95 -14.66 -15.39
N GLU A 331 -20.48 -13.74 -14.58
CA GLU A 331 -21.36 -13.90 -13.41
C GLU A 331 -20.77 -13.32 -12.12
N TRP A 332 -20.92 -12.00 -11.94
CA TRP A 332 -21.12 -11.34 -10.65
C TRP A 332 -21.79 -9.99 -10.90
N VAL A 333 -23.10 -10.02 -11.24
CA VAL A 333 -24.04 -8.92 -10.98
C VAL A 333 -25.39 -9.55 -10.63
N ALA A 334 -25.67 -9.62 -9.35
CA ALA A 334 -27.00 -9.64 -8.73
C ALA A 334 -26.85 -9.32 -7.24
#